data_68ea3bb17603d25032092c7ae39a8e8e
#
_entry.id   68ea3bb17603d25032092c7ae39a8e8e
#
_cell.length_a   1.000
_cell.length_b   1.000
_cell.length_c   1.000
_cell.angle_alpha   90.00
_cell.angle_beta   90.00
_cell.angle_gamma   90.00
#
_symmetry.space_group_name_H-M   'P 1'
#
loop_
_entity.id
_entity.type
_entity.pdbx_description
1 polymer ?
#
loop_
_entity_poly.entity_id
_entity_poly.type
_entity_poly.pdbx_seq_one_letter_code
_entity_poly.pdbx_strand_id
1 'polypeptide(L)'
;MLDRISGRGNGKIEATPVTAWLSLLTDGVDEGQRNDACTRLCGYLLRRNVNAHMALVLLQMWNVTRCRPPLDEAEVEQIVSSVAGAEMRRRAGNGR
;
A
#
# COMPACT_ATOMS: atom_id res chain seq x y z
N MET A 1 20.93 -16.06 0.85
CA MET A 1 20.32 -15.62 0.79
C MET A 1 19.73 -15.57 0.53
N LEU A 2 19.70 -15.50 0.37
CA LEU A 2 18.89 -15.17 0.11
C LEU A 2 18.33 -15.49 -0.42
N ASP A 3 18.63 -15.66 -0.69
CA ASP A 3 17.94 -15.74 -1.25
C ASP A 3 17.46 -16.37 -1.51
N ARG A 4 17.79 -16.72 -1.34
CA ARG A 4 17.13 -17.01 -1.65
C ARG A 4 16.39 -17.16 -1.75
N ILE A 5 16.47 -17.15 -1.72
CA ILE A 5 15.52 -16.99 -1.95
C ILE A 5 15.02 -17.14 -2.44
N SER A 6 15.23 -17.25 -2.66
CA SER A 6 14.49 -17.06 -3.26
C SER A 6 14.02 -17.30 -3.86
N GLY A 7 14.27 -17.56 -4.18
CA GLY A 7 13.51 -17.43 -4.77
C GLY A 7 13.13 -18.07 -5.23
N ARG A 8 13.05 -18.51 -5.20
CA ARG A 8 12.42 -18.92 -5.57
C ARG A 8 11.49 -19.08 -5.78
N GLY A 9 11.32 -19.18 -5.85
CA GLY A 9 10.35 -19.05 -5.98
C GLY A 9 9.54 -19.39 -6.14
N ASN A 10 9.11 -19.49 -6.01
CA ASN A 10 8.23 -19.62 -6.07
C ASN A 10 7.39 -19.35 -6.61
N GLY A 11 7.48 -19.24 -6.68
CA GLY A 11 6.80 -18.95 -7.52
C GLY A 11 5.54 -18.45 -7.76
N LYS A 12 4.65 -18.73 -7.82
CA LYS A 12 3.50 -18.24 -8.00
C LYS A 12 2.99 -17.52 -6.94
N ILE A 13 3.73 -16.80 -6.43
CA ILE A 13 3.29 -16.06 -5.34
C ILE A 13 2.47 -14.91 -5.75
N GLU A 14 1.32 -14.79 -5.23
CA GLU A 14 0.50 -13.68 -5.53
C GLU A 14 0.81 -12.47 -4.71
N ALA A 15 1.41 -12.66 -3.57
CA ALA A 15 1.74 -11.54 -2.70
C ALA A 15 2.83 -10.68 -3.33
N THR A 16 2.74 -9.39 -3.16
CA THR A 16 3.76 -8.47 -3.64
C THR A 16 5.05 -8.72 -2.87
N PRO A 17 6.17 -8.92 -3.55
CA PRO A 17 7.42 -9.14 -2.85
C PRO A 17 7.83 -7.93 -2.02
N VAL A 18 8.58 -8.18 -0.97
CA VAL A 18 9.07 -7.11 -0.11
C VAL A 18 9.90 -6.10 -0.91
N THR A 19 10.67 -6.59 -1.88
CA THR A 19 11.49 -5.70 -2.70
C THR A 19 10.64 -4.69 -3.47
N ALA A 20 9.46 -5.10 -3.92
CA ALA A 20 8.58 -4.20 -4.62
C ALA A 20 8.03 -3.12 -3.69
N TRP A 21 7.69 -3.50 -2.44
CA TRP A 21 7.25 -2.52 -1.46
C TRP A 21 8.35 -1.53 -1.12
N LEU A 22 9.57 -2.04 -0.95
CA LEU A 22 10.71 -1.17 -0.67
C LEU A 22 10.94 -0.18 -1.79
N SER A 23 10.79 -0.64 -3.03
CA SER A 23 10.97 0.22 -4.18
C SER A 23 9.97 1.38 -4.17
N LEU A 24 8.71 1.09 -3.85
CA LEU A 24 7.71 2.14 -3.75
C LEU A 24 8.07 3.16 -2.68
N LEU A 25 8.65 2.69 -1.58
CA LEU A 25 8.96 3.56 -0.45
C LEU A 25 10.24 4.33 -0.65
N THR A 26 11.22 3.76 -1.35
CA THR A 26 12.52 4.41 -1.51
C THR A 26 12.65 5.17 -2.81
N ASP A 27 12.14 4.61 -3.90
CA ASP A 27 12.27 5.22 -5.22
C ASP A 27 11.11 6.13 -5.57
N GLY A 28 9.97 5.86 -4.98
CA GLY A 28 8.78 6.65 -5.24
C GLY A 28 8.09 6.23 -6.53
N VAL A 29 7.12 7.02 -6.94
CA VAL A 29 6.36 6.73 -8.15
C VAL A 29 6.06 8.02 -8.90
N ASP A 30 5.96 7.87 -10.21
CA ASP A 30 5.67 8.98 -11.08
C ASP A 30 4.18 9.12 -11.32
N GLU A 31 3.83 10.23 -11.94
CA GLU A 31 2.45 10.48 -12.31
C GLU A 31 1.93 9.32 -13.17
N GLY A 32 0.69 8.95 -12.92
CA GLY A 32 0.09 7.83 -13.63
C GLY A 32 0.06 6.55 -12.81
N GLN A 33 0.95 6.44 -11.81
CA GLN A 33 1.00 5.26 -10.97
C GLN A 33 0.78 5.58 -9.51
N ARG A 34 0.63 6.86 -9.18
CA ARG A 34 0.54 7.30 -7.80
C ARG A 34 -0.70 6.76 -7.08
N ASN A 35 -1.84 6.86 -7.75
CA ASN A 35 -3.10 6.42 -7.14
C ASN A 35 -3.08 4.93 -6.87
N ASP A 36 -2.64 4.15 -7.84
CA ASP A 36 -2.58 2.71 -7.69
C ASP A 36 -1.61 2.31 -6.57
N ALA A 37 -0.44 2.94 -6.55
CA ALA A 37 0.56 2.64 -5.53
C ALA A 37 0.03 2.99 -4.14
N CYS A 38 -0.62 4.13 -4.01
CA CYS A 38 -1.19 4.54 -2.73
C CYS A 38 -2.25 3.55 -2.26
N THR A 39 -3.11 3.13 -3.18
CA THR A 39 -4.16 2.16 -2.87
C THR A 39 -3.57 0.85 -2.37
N ARG A 40 -2.53 0.37 -3.04
CA ARG A 40 -1.92 -0.90 -2.68
C ARG A 40 -1.19 -0.81 -1.35
N LEU A 41 -0.48 0.30 -1.11
CA LEU A 41 0.19 0.50 0.17
C LEU A 41 -0.82 0.58 1.30
N CYS A 42 -1.92 1.28 1.07
CA CYS A 42 -2.98 1.39 2.08
C CYS A 42 -3.53 0.01 2.42
N GLY A 43 -3.84 -0.78 1.40
CA GLY A 43 -4.35 -2.13 1.64
C GLY A 43 -3.36 -2.99 2.42
N TYR A 44 -2.09 -2.86 2.07
CA TYR A 44 -1.05 -3.60 2.78
C TYR A 44 -1.05 -3.25 4.27
N LEU A 45 -1.09 -1.95 4.57
CA LEU A 45 -1.06 -1.50 5.96
C LEU A 45 -2.30 -1.95 6.72
N LEU A 46 -3.47 -1.79 6.12
CA LEU A 46 -4.71 -2.13 6.83
C LEU A 46 -4.82 -3.63 7.07
N ARG A 47 -4.36 -4.43 6.13
CA ARG A 47 -4.41 -5.88 6.32
C ARG A 47 -3.45 -6.34 7.41
N ARG A 48 -2.46 -5.51 7.75
CA ARG A 48 -1.56 -5.80 8.86
C ARG A 48 -1.99 -5.10 10.14
N ASN A 49 -3.26 -4.70 10.16
CA ASN A 49 -3.88 -4.13 11.36
C ASN A 49 -3.33 -2.76 11.75
N VAL A 50 -2.79 -2.03 10.78
CA VAL A 50 -2.43 -0.65 11.03
C VAL A 50 -3.72 0.15 11.05
N ASN A 51 -3.89 0.98 12.07
CA ASN A 51 -5.06 1.82 12.21
C ASN A 51 -5.20 2.73 10.99
N ALA A 52 -6.44 2.93 10.53
CA ALA A 52 -6.67 3.71 9.32
C ALA A 52 -6.15 5.14 9.43
N HIS A 53 -6.29 5.75 10.60
CA HIS A 53 -5.77 7.10 10.79
C HIS A 53 -4.25 7.12 10.68
N MET A 54 -3.61 6.14 11.30
CA MET A 54 -2.14 6.03 11.20
C MET A 54 -1.71 5.76 9.77
N ALA A 55 -2.45 4.91 9.07
CA ALA A 55 -2.15 4.65 7.66
C ALA A 55 -2.24 5.93 6.85
N LEU A 56 -3.25 6.76 7.13
CA LEU A 56 -3.39 8.02 6.44
C LEU A 56 -2.19 8.92 6.65
N VAL A 57 -1.75 9.05 7.89
CA VAL A 57 -0.59 9.87 8.20
C VAL A 57 0.64 9.38 7.46
N LEU A 58 0.87 8.07 7.49
CA LEU A 58 2.02 7.48 6.82
C LEU A 58 1.96 7.70 5.31
N LEU A 59 0.78 7.54 4.73
CA LEU A 59 0.63 7.71 3.28
C LEU A 59 0.76 9.16 2.87
N GLN A 60 0.32 10.10 3.71
CA GLN A 60 0.54 11.51 3.40
C GLN A 60 2.03 11.84 3.38
N MET A 61 2.78 11.29 4.31
CA MET A 61 4.22 11.50 4.34
C MET A 61 4.89 10.89 3.11
N TRP A 62 4.49 9.66 2.77
CA TRP A 62 5.00 9.01 1.57
C TRP A 62 4.67 9.82 0.33
N ASN A 63 3.45 10.33 0.27
CA ASN A 63 2.99 11.08 -0.88
C ASN A 63 3.85 12.32 -1.14
N VAL A 64 4.08 13.12 -0.10
CA VAL A 64 4.83 14.36 -0.30
C VAL A 64 6.31 14.12 -0.53
N THR A 65 6.82 12.98 -0.12
CA THR A 65 8.25 12.72 -0.26
C THR A 65 8.58 11.83 -1.45
N ARG A 66 7.64 11.00 -1.90
CA ARG A 66 7.96 9.96 -2.89
C ARG A 66 7.13 10.00 -4.17
N CYS A 67 6.05 10.75 -4.19
CA CYS A 67 5.27 10.86 -5.43
C CYS A 67 5.68 12.09 -6.20
N ARG A 68 5.77 11.97 -7.51
CA ARG A 68 6.27 13.03 -8.38
C ARG A 68 5.28 13.31 -9.51
N PRO A 69 4.48 14.35 -9.45
CA PRO A 69 4.28 15.22 -8.28
C PRO A 69 3.39 14.54 -7.25
N PRO A 70 3.29 15.08 -6.05
CA PRO A 70 2.41 14.47 -5.04
C PRO A 70 0.94 14.53 -5.46
N LEU A 71 0.19 13.54 -5.00
CA LEU A 71 -1.26 13.57 -5.10
C LEU A 71 -1.78 14.68 -4.20
N ASP A 72 -2.98 15.19 -4.50
CA ASP A 72 -3.64 16.09 -3.59
C ASP A 72 -3.91 15.39 -2.28
N GLU A 73 -3.79 16.15 -1.19
CA GLU A 73 -4.03 15.59 0.13
C GLU A 73 -5.41 14.96 0.22
N ALA A 74 -6.41 15.62 -0.35
CA ALA A 74 -7.77 15.11 -0.34
C ALA A 74 -7.89 13.80 -1.08
N GLU A 75 -7.09 13.62 -2.13
CA GLU A 75 -7.14 12.38 -2.89
C GLU A 75 -6.60 11.23 -2.06
N VAL A 76 -5.53 11.47 -1.30
CA VAL A 76 -4.98 10.44 -0.41
C VAL A 76 -6.01 10.07 0.65
N GLU A 77 -6.69 11.07 1.21
CA GLU A 77 -7.74 10.82 2.21
C GLU A 77 -8.85 9.96 1.64
N GLN A 78 -9.24 10.24 0.40
CA GLN A 78 -10.30 9.48 -0.22
C GLN A 78 -9.89 8.04 -0.49
N ILE A 79 -8.64 7.84 -0.90
CA ILE A 79 -8.13 6.50 -1.11
C ILE A 79 -8.18 5.71 0.19
N VAL A 80 -7.69 6.29 1.28
CA VAL A 80 -7.68 5.61 2.57
C VAL A 80 -9.09 5.28 3.01
N SER A 81 -10.01 6.22 2.87
CA SER A 81 -11.40 6.01 3.27
C SER A 81 -12.01 4.86 2.48
N SER A 82 -11.75 4.82 1.19
CA SER A 82 -12.30 3.81 0.31
C SER A 82 -11.74 2.42 0.64
N VAL A 83 -10.43 2.35 0.82
CA VAL A 83 -9.79 1.07 1.12
C VAL A 83 -10.18 0.58 2.51
N ALA A 84 -10.28 1.51 3.48
CA ALA A 84 -10.68 1.13 4.83
C ALA A 84 -12.11 0.59 4.83
N GLY A 85 -13.00 1.21 4.07
CA GLY A 85 -14.36 0.73 3.98
C GLY A 85 -14.43 -0.67 3.39
N ALA A 86 -13.66 -0.91 2.33
CA ALA A 86 -13.63 -2.21 1.70
C ALA A 86 -13.05 -3.26 2.65
N GLU A 87 -12.02 -2.89 3.40
CA GLU A 87 -11.40 -3.82 4.33
C GLU A 87 -12.36 -4.17 5.47
N MET A 88 -13.11 -3.20 5.97
CA MET A 88 -14.09 -3.46 7.01
C MET A 88 -15.17 -4.41 6.52
N ARG A 89 -15.65 -4.22 5.31
CA ARG A 89 -16.67 -5.10 4.74
C ARG A 89 -16.12 -6.50 4.58
N ARG A 90 -14.88 -6.63 4.13
CA ARG A 90 -14.26 -7.93 3.95
C ARG A 90 -14.13 -8.65 5.29
N ARG A 91 -13.69 -7.95 6.33
CA ARG A 91 -13.55 -8.55 7.65
C ARG A 91 -14.88 -8.94 8.25
N ALA A 92 -15.89 -8.10 8.05
CA ALA A 92 -17.22 -8.41 8.56
C ALA A 92 -17.78 -9.67 7.90
N GLY A 93 -17.58 -9.79 6.59
CA GLY A 93 -18.01 -10.98 5.89
C GLY A 93 -17.28 -12.23 6.34
N ASN A 94 -15.99 -12.11 6.66
CA ASN A 94 -15.21 -13.25 7.12
C ASN A 94 -15.45 -13.56 8.59
N GLY A 95 -15.96 -12.60 9.33
CA GLY A 95 -16.16 -12.76 10.75
C GLY A 95 -17.29 -13.68 11.13
N ARG A 96 -18.05 -14.10 10.14
CA ARG A 96 -19.12 -15.01 10.43
C ARG A 96 -18.74 -16.45 10.40
#